data_66dfde15f7456eb4304563d73dfe9e0e
#
_entry.id   66dfde15f7456eb4304563d73dfe9e0e
#
_cell.length_a   1.000
_cell.length_b   1.000
_cell.length_c   1.000
_cell.angle_alpha   90.00
_cell.angle_beta   90.00
_cell.angle_gamma   90.00
#
_symmetry.space_group_name_H-M   'P 1'
#
loop_
_entity.id
_entity.type
_entity.pdbx_description
1 polymer ?
#
loop_
_entity_poly.entity_id
_entity_poly.type
_entity_poly.pdbx_seq_one_letter_code
_entity_poly.pdbx_strand_id
1 'polypeptide(L)'
;IVAKGQLIPEGEESYNHTARVIDIGPDNKLYISLGQPYNVAPPEKLALYEETGIGGIIRMDRDGSNREVYTYGVRNSVGHDFHPVTNELWWTDNQVDGMGDDIPPGELNRQTAAGQQFGHPWYGGGTTRTNEYANDTPPEGIIHPAVETTAHCADLGMAFYTGNQFPGKYK
;
A
#
# COMPACT_ATOMS: atom_id res chain seq x y z
N ILE A 1 -21.33 7.55 -6.90
CA ILE A 1 -21.44 6.73 -5.68
C ILE A 1 -21.06 5.31 -6.07
N VAL A 2 -20.00 4.79 -5.52
CA VAL A 2 -19.60 3.38 -5.72
C VAL A 2 -20.62 2.49 -5.03
N ALA A 3 -21.01 1.39 -5.67
CA ALA A 3 -22.01 0.48 -5.12
C ALA A 3 -21.52 -0.15 -3.80
N LYS A 4 -22.43 -0.27 -2.83
CA LYS A 4 -22.13 -0.88 -1.52
C LYS A 4 -21.66 -2.33 -1.69
N GLY A 5 -20.62 -2.73 -0.96
CA GLY A 5 -20.21 -4.13 -0.85
C GLY A 5 -19.35 -4.66 -2.01
N GLN A 6 -18.72 -3.79 -2.82
CA GLN A 6 -17.99 -4.23 -4.02
C GLN A 6 -16.50 -3.87 -4.04
N LEU A 7 -15.95 -3.33 -2.96
CA LEU A 7 -14.51 -3.09 -2.88
C LEU A 7 -13.72 -4.38 -2.67
N ILE A 8 -14.24 -5.26 -1.82
CA ILE A 8 -13.67 -6.59 -1.51
C ILE A 8 -14.78 -7.62 -1.44
N PRO A 9 -14.49 -8.93 -1.66
CA PRO A 9 -15.45 -10.00 -1.44
C PRO A 9 -15.95 -10.03 0.01
N GLU A 10 -17.23 -10.34 0.22
CA GLU A 10 -17.87 -10.35 1.55
C GLU A 10 -17.16 -11.27 2.55
N GLY A 11 -16.66 -12.43 2.10
CA GLY A 11 -15.91 -13.37 2.93
C GLY A 11 -14.49 -12.91 3.35
N GLU A 12 -14.01 -11.80 2.81
CA GLU A 12 -12.69 -11.22 3.12
C GLU A 12 -12.80 -9.97 4.02
N GLU A 13 -13.99 -9.63 4.48
CA GLU A 13 -14.15 -8.56 5.45
C GLU A 13 -13.51 -8.94 6.80
N SER A 14 -12.80 -8.00 7.41
CA SER A 14 -12.05 -8.20 8.65
C SER A 14 -12.19 -6.98 9.55
N TYR A 15 -11.89 -7.15 10.83
CA TYR A 15 -11.74 -6.04 11.77
C TYR A 15 -10.34 -5.40 11.70
N ASN A 16 -9.36 -6.08 11.07
CA ASN A 16 -8.01 -5.57 10.90
C ASN A 16 -7.88 -4.83 9.56
N HIS A 17 -7.05 -3.80 9.54
CA HIS A 17 -6.69 -3.03 8.35
C HIS A 17 -7.91 -2.54 7.54
N THR A 18 -8.93 -2.06 8.25
CA THR A 18 -10.22 -1.65 7.66
C THR A 18 -10.23 -0.23 7.13
N ALA A 19 -9.22 0.57 7.44
CA ALA A 19 -9.08 1.91 6.88
C ALA A 19 -9.00 1.85 5.35
N ARG A 20 -9.66 2.79 4.70
CA ARG A 20 -9.68 2.94 3.24
C ARG A 20 -9.34 4.38 2.92
N VAL A 21 -8.08 4.63 2.62
CA VAL A 21 -7.68 5.95 2.12
C VAL A 21 -8.16 6.07 0.69
N ILE A 22 -8.79 7.19 0.38
CA ILE A 22 -9.36 7.48 -0.93
C ILE A 22 -8.84 8.84 -1.38
N ASP A 23 -8.29 8.89 -2.59
CA ASP A 23 -7.88 10.13 -3.21
C ASP A 23 -8.22 10.15 -4.71
N ILE A 24 -8.17 11.33 -5.31
CA ILE A 24 -8.36 11.53 -6.74
C ILE A 24 -7.01 11.84 -7.36
N GLY A 25 -6.54 10.93 -8.20
CA GLY A 25 -5.28 11.09 -8.90
C GLY A 25 -5.29 12.17 -9.97
N PRO A 26 -4.11 12.56 -10.47
CA PRO A 26 -3.96 13.55 -11.53
C PRO A 26 -4.63 13.15 -12.86
N ASP A 27 -4.92 11.86 -13.04
CA ASP A 27 -5.70 11.28 -14.14
C ASP A 27 -7.22 11.35 -13.92
N ASN A 28 -7.67 12.03 -12.85
CA ASN A 28 -9.07 12.17 -12.44
C ASN A 28 -9.76 10.84 -12.08
N LYS A 29 -8.99 9.81 -11.69
CA LYS A 29 -9.50 8.54 -11.19
C LYS A 29 -9.45 8.46 -9.67
N LEU A 30 -10.28 7.59 -9.09
CA LEU A 30 -10.22 7.24 -7.68
C LEU A 30 -9.10 6.24 -7.44
N TYR A 31 -8.31 6.47 -6.41
CA TYR A 31 -7.32 5.54 -5.84
C TYR A 31 -7.77 5.17 -4.44
N ILE A 32 -7.82 3.89 -4.14
CA ILE A 32 -8.36 3.38 -2.86
C ILE A 32 -7.40 2.32 -2.32
N SER A 33 -6.84 2.55 -1.13
CA SER A 33 -6.03 1.55 -0.44
C SER A 33 -6.91 0.46 0.18
N LEU A 34 -6.50 -0.79 0.02
CA LEU A 34 -7.18 -1.96 0.56
C LEU A 34 -6.20 -2.76 1.42
N GLY A 35 -6.18 -2.50 2.73
CA GLY A 35 -5.38 -3.29 3.66
C GLY A 35 -5.80 -4.76 3.67
N GLN A 36 -4.86 -5.68 3.81
CA GLN A 36 -5.12 -7.11 3.88
C GLN A 36 -5.40 -7.55 5.33
N PRO A 37 -6.22 -8.59 5.59
CA PRO A 37 -6.74 -8.90 6.94
C PRO A 37 -5.74 -9.49 7.93
N TYR A 38 -4.60 -10.02 7.46
CA TYR A 38 -3.64 -10.77 8.28
C TYR A 38 -2.43 -9.93 8.66
N ASN A 39 -1.67 -10.37 9.65
CA ASN A 39 -0.33 -9.83 9.90
C ASN A 39 0.60 -10.11 8.70
N VAL A 40 0.64 -11.38 8.29
CA VAL A 40 1.27 -11.83 7.04
C VAL A 40 0.22 -12.59 6.24
N ALA A 41 0.01 -12.25 4.98
CA ALA A 41 -0.98 -12.91 4.14
C ALA A 41 -0.63 -14.40 3.94
N PRO A 42 -1.56 -15.34 4.19
CA PRO A 42 -1.27 -16.76 4.01
C PRO A 42 -1.23 -17.13 2.51
N PRO A 43 -0.42 -18.15 2.13
CA PRO A 43 -0.20 -18.51 0.72
C PRO A 43 -1.48 -18.78 -0.09
N GLU A 44 -2.47 -19.41 0.52
CA GLU A 44 -3.74 -19.74 -0.13
C GLU A 44 -4.61 -18.51 -0.47
N LYS A 45 -4.29 -17.35 0.07
CA LYS A 45 -4.98 -16.09 -0.21
C LYS A 45 -4.33 -15.26 -1.32
N LEU A 46 -3.09 -15.54 -1.67
CA LEU A 46 -2.32 -14.66 -2.57
C LEU A 46 -2.99 -14.46 -3.93
N ALA A 47 -3.48 -15.53 -4.55
CA ALA A 47 -4.15 -15.45 -5.85
C ALA A 47 -5.44 -14.60 -5.80
N LEU A 48 -6.24 -14.75 -4.72
CA LEU A 48 -7.44 -13.95 -4.50
C LEU A 48 -7.09 -12.47 -4.27
N TYR A 49 -6.03 -12.20 -3.52
CA TYR A 49 -5.61 -10.83 -3.20
C TYR A 49 -5.02 -10.14 -4.43
N GLU A 50 -4.28 -10.86 -5.25
CA GLU A 50 -3.80 -10.35 -6.54
C GLU A 50 -4.96 -9.98 -7.48
N GLU A 51 -5.99 -10.83 -7.56
CA GLU A 51 -7.18 -10.58 -8.38
C GLU A 51 -8.02 -9.41 -7.84
N THR A 52 -8.22 -9.34 -6.53
CA THR A 52 -9.14 -8.38 -5.90
C THR A 52 -8.48 -7.07 -5.48
N GLY A 53 -7.14 -7.02 -5.41
CA GLY A 53 -6.38 -5.87 -4.94
C GLY A 53 -6.39 -5.70 -3.43
N ILE A 54 -6.83 -6.70 -2.66
CA ILE A 54 -6.62 -6.74 -1.21
C ILE A 54 -5.11 -6.81 -0.95
N GLY A 55 -4.61 -6.00 -0.01
CA GLY A 55 -3.17 -5.81 0.11
C GLY A 55 -2.57 -5.05 -1.07
N GLY A 56 -3.25 -3.99 -1.48
CA GLY A 56 -2.86 -3.14 -2.59
C GLY A 56 -3.56 -1.79 -2.61
N ILE A 57 -3.41 -1.10 -3.72
CA ILE A 57 -4.17 0.11 -4.05
C ILE A 57 -4.88 -0.14 -5.37
N ILE A 58 -6.20 -0.01 -5.38
CA ILE A 58 -7.00 -0.11 -6.60
C ILE A 58 -7.20 1.27 -7.21
N ARG A 59 -7.38 1.30 -8.53
CA ARG A 59 -7.75 2.49 -9.28
C ARG A 59 -9.04 2.24 -10.05
N MET A 60 -9.91 3.24 -10.17
CA MET A 60 -11.14 3.16 -10.92
C MET A 60 -11.62 4.54 -11.39
N ASP A 61 -12.53 4.56 -12.32
CA ASP A 61 -13.22 5.80 -12.68
C ASP A 61 -14.11 6.29 -11.52
N ARG A 62 -14.45 7.57 -11.50
CA ARG A 62 -15.19 8.20 -10.40
C ARG A 62 -16.62 7.66 -10.23
N ASP A 63 -17.15 6.96 -11.22
CA ASP A 63 -18.44 6.26 -11.15
C ASP A 63 -18.33 4.80 -10.68
N GLY A 64 -17.08 4.33 -10.45
CA GLY A 64 -16.78 2.96 -10.01
C GLY A 64 -16.50 1.98 -11.16
N SER A 65 -16.58 2.42 -12.41
CA SER A 65 -16.24 1.59 -13.57
C SER A 65 -14.71 1.48 -13.78
N ASN A 66 -14.30 0.60 -14.68
CA ASN A 66 -12.88 0.40 -15.07
C ASN A 66 -11.95 0.19 -13.88
N ARG A 67 -12.40 -0.62 -12.89
CA ARG A 67 -11.61 -0.99 -11.72
C ARG A 67 -10.43 -1.87 -12.12
N GLU A 68 -9.25 -1.52 -11.63
CA GLU A 68 -8.01 -2.28 -11.79
C GLU A 68 -7.19 -2.27 -10.51
N VAL A 69 -6.31 -3.25 -10.35
CA VAL A 69 -5.30 -3.23 -9.29
C VAL A 69 -4.11 -2.42 -9.77
N TYR A 70 -3.85 -1.31 -9.09
CA TYR A 70 -2.79 -0.39 -9.46
C TYR A 70 -1.46 -0.71 -8.76
N THR A 71 -1.53 -1.15 -7.49
CA THR A 71 -0.37 -1.47 -6.63
C THR A 71 -0.57 -2.84 -6.02
N TYR A 72 0.47 -3.64 -5.99
CA TYR A 72 0.51 -4.96 -5.36
C TYR A 72 1.51 -5.00 -4.21
N GLY A 73 1.32 -5.96 -3.28
CA GLY A 73 2.29 -6.24 -2.23
C GLY A 73 2.36 -5.18 -1.14
N VAL A 74 1.20 -4.68 -0.75
CA VAL A 74 0.97 -3.74 0.36
C VAL A 74 0.41 -4.51 1.54
N ARG A 75 0.85 -4.21 2.76
CA ARG A 75 0.22 -4.77 3.95
C ARG A 75 -0.96 -3.92 4.39
N ASN A 76 -0.75 -2.66 4.72
CA ASN A 76 -1.77 -1.72 5.17
C ASN A 76 -1.35 -0.27 4.95
N SER A 77 -1.64 0.26 3.78
CA SER A 77 -1.45 1.68 3.51
C SER A 77 -2.60 2.49 4.09
N VAL A 78 -2.26 3.46 4.92
CA VAL A 78 -3.22 4.41 5.54
C VAL A 78 -2.91 5.88 5.20
N GLY A 79 -2.09 6.12 4.20
CA GLY A 79 -1.80 7.44 3.65
C GLY A 79 -1.21 7.34 2.26
N HIS A 80 -1.77 8.08 1.31
CA HIS A 80 -1.17 8.25 0.00
C HIS A 80 -1.45 9.67 -0.53
N ASP A 81 -0.59 10.13 -1.42
CA ASP A 81 -0.70 11.41 -2.11
C ASP A 81 0.09 11.36 -3.41
N PHE A 82 -0.16 12.29 -4.30
CA PHE A 82 0.52 12.39 -5.58
C PHE A 82 1.58 13.50 -5.55
N HIS A 83 2.78 13.16 -6.01
CA HIS A 83 3.85 14.15 -6.12
C HIS A 83 3.44 15.29 -7.07
N PRO A 84 3.46 16.56 -6.63
CA PRO A 84 2.81 17.66 -7.35
C PRO A 84 3.45 18.03 -8.69
N VAL A 85 4.65 17.50 -8.98
CA VAL A 85 5.37 17.76 -10.24
C VAL A 85 5.43 16.52 -11.13
N THR A 86 5.72 15.35 -10.55
CA THR A 86 5.91 14.11 -11.32
C THR A 86 4.63 13.32 -11.49
N ASN A 87 3.58 13.61 -10.70
CA ASN A 87 2.32 12.88 -10.65
C ASN A 87 2.45 11.41 -10.20
N GLU A 88 3.59 11.04 -9.64
CA GLU A 88 3.82 9.70 -9.10
C GLU A 88 3.06 9.52 -7.80
N LEU A 89 2.53 8.31 -7.59
CA LEU A 89 1.88 7.95 -6.35
C LEU A 89 2.93 7.66 -5.28
N TRP A 90 2.77 8.28 -4.11
CA TRP A 90 3.53 7.98 -2.91
C TRP A 90 2.58 7.54 -1.80
N TRP A 91 3.00 6.58 -0.99
CA TRP A 91 2.15 5.99 0.04
C TRP A 91 2.96 5.37 1.17
N THR A 92 2.37 5.37 2.36
CA THR A 92 2.93 4.73 3.55
C THR A 92 2.45 3.30 3.66
N ASP A 93 3.26 2.41 4.22
CA ASP A 93 2.84 1.05 4.60
C ASP A 93 3.26 0.72 6.02
N ASN A 94 2.34 0.08 6.75
CA ASN A 94 2.61 -0.40 8.09
C ASN A 94 3.26 -1.77 8.03
N GLN A 95 4.39 -1.88 8.71
CA GLN A 95 5.22 -3.08 8.79
C GLN A 95 4.51 -4.26 9.48
N VAL A 96 5.04 -5.47 9.28
CA VAL A 96 4.61 -6.71 9.95
C VAL A 96 4.94 -6.64 11.45
N ASP A 97 4.00 -7.11 12.28
CA ASP A 97 4.17 -7.18 13.73
C ASP A 97 4.91 -8.45 14.18
N GLY A 98 5.52 -8.40 15.38
CA GLY A 98 6.06 -9.59 16.05
C GLY A 98 7.42 -10.06 15.57
N MET A 99 8.17 -9.24 14.85
CA MET A 99 9.51 -9.58 14.34
C MET A 99 10.66 -9.06 15.24
N GLY A 100 10.34 -8.40 16.34
CA GLY A 100 11.32 -7.83 17.29
C GLY A 100 11.15 -6.33 17.46
N ASP A 101 12.00 -5.71 18.29
CA ASP A 101 11.85 -4.30 18.67
C ASP A 101 12.43 -3.34 17.60
N ASP A 102 13.43 -3.81 16.84
CA ASP A 102 14.21 -2.97 15.92
C ASP A 102 13.87 -3.23 14.44
N ILE A 103 13.05 -4.25 14.15
CA ILE A 103 12.66 -4.66 12.79
C ILE A 103 11.20 -5.15 12.76
N PRO A 104 10.54 -5.07 11.58
CA PRO A 104 10.98 -4.41 10.35
C PRO A 104 10.71 -2.90 10.38
N PRO A 105 11.29 -2.10 9.48
CA PRO A 105 10.96 -0.68 9.36
C PRO A 105 9.55 -0.50 8.81
N GLY A 106 8.94 0.66 9.07
CA GLY A 106 7.83 1.16 8.30
C GLY A 106 8.31 1.74 6.96
N GLU A 107 7.39 2.07 6.06
CA GLU A 107 7.73 2.39 4.68
C GLU A 107 7.06 3.66 4.16
N LEU A 108 7.84 4.45 3.43
CA LEU A 108 7.33 5.41 2.47
C LEU A 108 7.71 4.95 1.07
N ASN A 109 6.73 4.57 0.31
CA ASN A 109 6.87 3.97 -1.01
C ASN A 109 6.63 4.99 -2.13
N ARG A 110 7.31 4.79 -3.26
CA ARG A 110 7.16 5.57 -4.49
C ARG A 110 6.82 4.64 -5.64
N GLN A 111 5.72 4.90 -6.30
CA GLN A 111 5.27 4.12 -7.44
C GLN A 111 5.30 4.96 -8.73
N THR A 112 5.98 4.45 -9.75
CA THR A 112 6.22 5.14 -11.02
C THR A 112 5.37 4.61 -12.17
N ALA A 113 4.75 3.44 -12.02
CA ALA A 113 3.90 2.80 -13.01
C ALA A 113 2.83 1.91 -12.36
N ALA A 114 1.73 1.69 -13.06
CA ALA A 114 0.72 0.72 -12.64
C ALA A 114 1.29 -0.71 -12.60
N GLY A 115 0.76 -1.56 -11.71
CA GLY A 115 1.10 -2.97 -11.64
C GLY A 115 2.40 -3.29 -10.91
N GLN A 116 3.03 -2.32 -10.24
CA GLN A 116 4.26 -2.54 -9.48
C GLN A 116 3.98 -3.31 -8.18
N GLN A 117 4.95 -4.18 -7.80
CA GLN A 117 4.89 -5.04 -6.62
C GLN A 117 5.86 -4.53 -5.54
N PHE A 118 5.38 -4.36 -4.29
CA PHE A 118 6.14 -3.74 -3.19
C PHE A 118 6.53 -4.70 -2.06
N GLY A 119 6.30 -5.99 -2.25
CA GLY A 119 7.01 -7.03 -1.51
C GLY A 119 6.25 -7.79 -0.45
N HIS A 120 5.17 -7.26 0.14
CA HIS A 120 4.35 -8.07 1.07
C HIS A 120 3.66 -9.23 0.29
N PRO A 121 3.62 -10.45 0.82
CA PRO A 121 3.99 -10.90 2.18
C PRO A 121 5.42 -11.41 2.32
N TRP A 122 6.25 -11.43 1.26
CA TRP A 122 7.63 -11.93 1.33
C TRP A 122 8.53 -11.06 2.20
N TYR A 123 8.23 -9.76 2.25
CA TYR A 123 8.91 -8.78 3.09
C TYR A 123 7.91 -8.18 4.07
N GLY A 124 8.36 -7.99 5.31
CA GLY A 124 7.54 -7.44 6.39
C GLY A 124 7.68 -5.93 6.57
N GLY A 125 8.60 -5.35 5.81
CA GLY A 125 9.01 -3.96 5.77
C GLY A 125 10.45 -3.85 5.31
N GLY A 126 10.75 -2.89 4.43
CA GLY A 126 12.06 -2.73 3.81
C GLY A 126 12.49 -3.98 3.06
N THR A 127 13.66 -4.50 3.45
CA THR A 127 14.20 -5.77 2.94
C THR A 127 14.12 -6.92 3.95
N THR A 128 13.39 -6.72 5.07
CA THR A 128 13.26 -7.72 6.12
C THR A 128 12.31 -8.83 5.70
N ARG A 129 12.84 -10.06 5.54
CA ARG A 129 12.02 -11.23 5.16
C ARG A 129 11.08 -11.63 6.29
N THR A 130 9.82 -11.92 5.93
CA THR A 130 8.88 -12.53 6.88
C THR A 130 9.28 -13.98 7.19
N ASN A 131 8.95 -14.45 8.40
CA ASN A 131 9.27 -15.81 8.82
C ASN A 131 8.51 -16.85 7.99
N GLU A 132 7.25 -16.55 7.64
CA GLU A 132 6.34 -17.41 6.88
C GLU A 132 6.86 -17.68 5.47
N TYR A 133 7.53 -16.71 4.87
CA TYR A 133 8.06 -16.78 3.50
C TYR A 133 9.59 -16.82 3.45
N ALA A 134 10.26 -17.15 4.57
CA ALA A 134 11.73 -17.09 4.65
C ALA A 134 12.43 -17.97 3.60
N ASN A 135 11.82 -19.11 3.25
CA ASN A 135 12.35 -20.07 2.28
C ASN A 135 11.77 -19.92 0.87
N ASP A 136 10.79 -19.05 0.68
CA ASP A 136 10.14 -18.86 -0.61
C ASP A 136 10.92 -17.88 -1.48
N THR A 137 10.90 -18.08 -2.78
CA THR A 137 11.46 -17.13 -3.72
C THR A 137 10.46 -16.00 -3.94
N PRO A 138 10.82 -14.73 -3.61
CA PRO A 138 9.95 -13.59 -3.90
C PRO A 138 9.74 -13.42 -5.41
N PRO A 139 8.64 -12.82 -5.85
CA PRO A 139 8.46 -12.41 -7.23
C PRO A 139 9.62 -11.54 -7.75
N GLU A 140 9.89 -11.62 -9.05
CA GLU A 140 10.85 -10.70 -9.69
C GLU A 140 10.28 -9.27 -9.74
N GLY A 141 11.17 -8.28 -9.70
CA GLY A 141 10.81 -6.88 -9.88
C GLY A 141 10.16 -6.22 -8.67
N ILE A 142 10.30 -6.80 -7.48
CA ILE A 142 9.87 -6.12 -6.23
C ILE A 142 10.60 -4.80 -6.09
N ILE A 143 9.83 -3.76 -5.77
CA ILE A 143 10.32 -2.42 -5.47
C ILE A 143 10.38 -2.26 -3.95
N HIS A 144 11.54 -1.90 -3.46
CA HIS A 144 11.73 -1.58 -2.05
C HIS A 144 11.40 -0.10 -1.76
N PRO A 145 11.06 0.24 -0.51
CA PRO A 145 10.64 1.58 -0.15
C PRO A 145 11.68 2.65 -0.52
N ALA A 146 11.19 3.84 -0.87
CA ALA A 146 12.03 5.00 -1.11
C ALA A 146 12.65 5.53 0.19
N VAL A 147 11.93 5.37 1.31
CA VAL A 147 12.39 5.71 2.66
C VAL A 147 11.91 4.65 3.63
N GLU A 148 12.82 4.15 4.45
CA GLU A 148 12.51 3.32 5.60
C GLU A 148 12.39 4.21 6.85
N THR A 149 11.31 4.04 7.63
CA THR A 149 11.12 4.72 8.90
C THR A 149 11.56 3.81 10.05
N THR A 150 11.59 4.34 11.26
CA THR A 150 11.91 3.53 12.44
C THR A 150 10.87 2.42 12.62
N ALA A 151 11.32 1.23 13.03
CA ALA A 151 10.42 0.13 13.36
C ALA A 151 9.33 0.59 14.35
N HIS A 152 8.11 0.08 14.15
CA HIS A 152 6.92 0.37 14.99
C HIS A 152 6.43 1.82 14.99
N CYS A 153 6.86 2.66 14.01
CA CYS A 153 6.34 4.02 13.87
C CYS A 153 4.85 4.06 13.53
N ALA A 154 4.30 2.98 12.95
CA ALA A 154 2.93 2.92 12.47
C ALA A 154 2.61 4.10 11.53
N ASP A 155 3.32 4.15 10.41
CA ASP A 155 3.22 5.24 9.45
C ASP A 155 1.78 5.38 8.95
N LEU A 156 1.21 6.58 9.13
CA LEU A 156 -0.17 6.87 8.80
C LEU A 156 -0.27 7.82 7.59
N GLY A 157 -0.95 8.97 7.76
CA GLY A 157 -1.16 9.92 6.69
C GLY A 157 0.14 10.56 6.21
N MET A 158 0.19 10.83 4.91
CA MET A 158 1.22 11.65 4.28
C MET A 158 0.59 12.69 3.37
N ALA A 159 1.30 13.77 3.10
CA ALA A 159 0.91 14.77 2.12
C ALA A 159 2.12 15.52 1.60
N PHE A 160 2.11 15.88 0.33
CA PHE A 160 3.09 16.80 -0.23
C PHE A 160 2.75 18.24 0.12
N TYR A 161 3.72 18.96 0.67
CA TYR A 161 3.54 20.38 0.98
C TYR A 161 3.69 21.24 -0.28
N THR A 162 2.58 21.86 -0.68
CA THR A 162 2.52 22.77 -1.85
C THR A 162 2.33 24.24 -1.47
N GLY A 163 2.30 24.54 -0.16
CA GLY A 163 2.09 25.88 0.36
C GLY A 163 3.31 26.80 0.27
N ASN A 164 3.13 28.06 0.73
CA ASN A 164 4.16 29.10 0.70
C ASN A 164 4.64 29.57 2.10
N GLN A 165 4.18 28.92 3.17
CA GLN A 165 4.48 29.35 4.53
C GLN A 165 5.86 28.86 5.03
N PHE A 166 6.31 27.69 4.54
CA PHE A 166 7.64 27.17 4.88
C PHE A 166 8.72 27.60 3.90
N PRO A 167 10.00 27.71 4.38
CA PRO A 167 11.13 27.99 3.50
C PRO A 167 11.26 27.03 2.34
N GLY A 168 11.85 27.51 1.21
CA GLY A 168 11.94 26.75 -0.05
C GLY A 168 12.67 25.39 0.05
N LYS A 169 13.44 25.16 1.13
CA LYS A 169 14.08 23.85 1.38
C LYS A 169 13.09 22.72 1.74
N TYR A 170 11.83 23.07 1.99
CA TYR A 170 10.75 22.12 2.29
C TYR A 170 9.77 21.97 1.11
N LYS A 171 10.17 22.41 -0.06
CA LYS A 171 9.39 22.30 -1.31
C LYS A 171 10.02 21.32 -2.27
#